data_2d28f18444affeaa9d4a8da48e347fff
#
_entry.id   2d28f18444affeaa9d4a8da48e347fff
#
_cell.length_a   1.000
_cell.length_b   1.000
_cell.length_c   1.000
_cell.angle_alpha   90.00
_cell.angle_beta   90.00
_cell.angle_gamma   90.00
#
_symmetry.space_group_name_H-M   'P 1'
#
loop_
_entity.id
_entity.type
_entity.pdbx_description
1 polymer ?
#
loop_
_entity_poly.entity_id
_entity_poly.type
_entity_poly.pdbx_seq_one_letter_code
_entity_poly.pdbx_strand_id
1 'polypeptide(L)'
;MAKDKIHPIVVQALENEQWTITNDPLYVEYDTDESAFEIDLGAEKLIAAEKGNQRIAVEIKTFAGSISNQFHSALGQYLDYKAALSNSEDDHDRKLYIALPEEAYNKLNSIRFFRQRIQQYELKFIVVDLESQKIVKWIE
;
A
#
# COMPACT_ATOMS: atom_id res chain seq x y z
N MET A 1 -8.79 -14.48 1.31
CA MET A 1 -7.81 -14.61 0.24
C MET A 1 -6.41 -14.70 0.80
N ALA A 2 -5.60 -15.58 0.28
CA ALA A 2 -4.22 -15.68 0.68
C ALA A 2 -3.43 -14.45 0.20
N LYS A 3 -2.51 -13.98 1.01
CA LYS A 3 -1.76 -12.75 0.76
C LYS A 3 -0.96 -12.79 -0.54
N ASP A 4 -0.39 -13.95 -0.86
CA ASP A 4 0.39 -14.13 -2.08
C ASP A 4 -0.45 -14.07 -3.36
N LYS A 5 -1.78 -14.18 -3.25
CA LYS A 5 -2.67 -14.10 -4.41
C LYS A 5 -3.04 -12.67 -4.76
N ILE A 6 -3.06 -11.76 -3.79
CA ILE A 6 -3.40 -10.36 -4.08
C ILE A 6 -2.25 -9.62 -4.76
N HIS A 7 -1.02 -9.99 -4.46
CA HIS A 7 0.14 -9.31 -5.04
C HIS A 7 0.11 -9.28 -6.57
N PRO A 8 -0.02 -10.40 -7.27
CA PRO A 8 -0.06 -10.36 -8.74
C PRO A 8 -1.30 -9.62 -9.27
N ILE A 9 -2.41 -9.62 -8.54
CA ILE A 9 -3.60 -8.87 -8.93
C ILE A 9 -3.34 -7.37 -8.88
N VAL A 10 -2.69 -6.89 -7.82
CA VAL A 10 -2.33 -5.47 -7.70
C VAL A 10 -1.37 -5.06 -8.79
N VAL A 11 -0.36 -5.88 -9.07
CA VAL A 11 0.59 -5.62 -10.15
C VAL A 11 -0.14 -5.53 -11.49
N GLN A 12 -1.02 -6.48 -11.79
CA GLN A 12 -1.79 -6.46 -13.03
C GLN A 12 -2.70 -5.23 -13.12
N ALA A 13 -3.34 -4.87 -12.02
CA ALA A 13 -4.23 -3.70 -11.98
C ALA A 13 -3.47 -2.41 -12.26
N LEU A 14 -2.28 -2.27 -11.70
CA LEU A 14 -1.42 -1.11 -11.96
C LEU A 14 -0.96 -1.09 -13.42
N GLU A 15 -0.52 -2.23 -13.94
CA GLU A 15 -0.07 -2.34 -15.32
C GLU A 15 -1.20 -2.03 -16.32
N ASN A 16 -2.43 -2.40 -15.99
CA ASN A 16 -3.60 -2.06 -16.80
C ASN A 16 -3.80 -0.55 -16.93
N GLU A 17 -3.35 0.23 -15.95
CA GLU A 17 -3.40 1.69 -15.98
C GLU A 17 -2.08 2.33 -16.43
N GLN A 18 -1.23 1.53 -17.05
CA GLN A 18 0.04 1.98 -17.64
C GLN A 18 1.12 2.33 -16.62
N TRP A 19 1.03 1.79 -15.41
CA TRP A 19 2.11 1.90 -14.45
C TRP A 19 3.17 0.84 -14.74
N THR A 20 4.43 1.22 -14.61
CA THR A 20 5.55 0.29 -14.71
C THR A 20 6.02 -0.03 -13.31
N ILE A 21 6.05 -1.32 -12.97
CA ILE A 21 6.58 -1.75 -11.67
C ILE A 21 8.10 -1.69 -11.76
N THR A 22 8.70 -0.84 -10.95
CA THR A 22 10.15 -0.63 -10.99
C THR A 22 10.90 -1.42 -9.91
N ASN A 23 10.24 -1.68 -8.79
CA ASN A 23 10.84 -2.41 -7.68
C ASN A 23 9.78 -3.33 -7.05
N ASP A 24 10.10 -4.59 -6.93
CA ASP A 24 9.21 -5.58 -6.32
C ASP A 24 10.04 -6.66 -5.63
N PRO A 25 10.34 -6.50 -4.35
CA PRO A 25 9.88 -5.45 -3.44
C PRO A 25 10.73 -4.18 -3.50
N LEU A 26 10.19 -3.10 -2.94
CA LEU A 26 10.94 -1.88 -2.69
C LEU A 26 11.48 -1.93 -1.26
N TYR A 27 12.76 -1.76 -1.10
CA TYR A 27 13.40 -1.66 0.21
C TYR A 27 13.64 -0.20 0.54
N VAL A 28 13.23 0.22 1.73
CA VAL A 28 13.42 1.60 2.19
C VAL A 28 14.16 1.58 3.50
N GLU A 29 15.34 2.20 3.51
CA GLU A 29 16.15 2.30 4.72
C GLU A 29 15.51 3.30 5.69
N TYR A 30 15.49 2.95 6.98
CA TYR A 30 14.94 3.83 8.00
C TYR A 30 16.01 4.34 8.96
N ASP A 31 17.23 3.88 8.83
CA ASP A 31 18.37 4.34 9.63
C ASP A 31 19.63 4.32 8.80
N THR A 32 20.68 4.97 9.29
CA THR A 32 21.95 5.10 8.59
C THR A 32 22.78 3.80 8.58
N ASP A 33 22.41 2.79 9.33
CA ASP A 33 23.17 1.57 9.56
C ASP A 33 22.63 0.37 8.81
N GLU A 34 22.33 0.50 7.55
CA GLU A 34 21.90 -0.64 6.72
C GLU A 34 20.56 -1.24 7.12
N SER A 35 19.87 -0.65 8.08
CA SER A 35 18.55 -1.13 8.46
C SER A 35 17.53 -0.69 7.43
N ALA A 36 16.85 -1.66 6.86
CA ALA A 36 15.74 -1.40 5.94
C ALA A 36 14.49 -2.06 6.49
N PHE A 37 13.32 -1.52 6.14
CA PHE A 37 12.10 -2.23 6.45
C PHE A 37 12.09 -3.54 5.68
N GLU A 38 12.09 -4.63 6.41
CA GLU A 38 11.79 -5.92 5.83
C GLU A 38 10.30 -5.97 5.59
N ILE A 39 10.00 -5.93 4.34
CA ILE A 39 8.67 -5.93 3.89
C ILE A 39 8.03 -7.22 4.11
N ASP A 40 8.25 -7.87 5.10
CA ASP A 40 7.60 -8.98 5.16
C ASP A 40 7.74 -9.74 6.30
N LEU A 41 6.85 -9.70 6.93
CA LEU A 41 6.52 -10.73 7.81
C LEU A 41 5.52 -11.63 7.10
N GLY A 42 5.92 -12.11 5.93
CA GLY A 42 5.22 -13.17 5.28
C GLY A 42 4.09 -12.83 4.38
N ALA A 43 3.98 -11.62 3.84
CA ALA A 43 3.13 -11.51 2.73
C ALA A 43 2.67 -10.16 2.32
N GLU A 44 3.01 -9.17 3.05
CA GLU A 44 2.67 -7.83 2.64
C GLU A 44 3.89 -7.25 2.00
N LYS A 45 3.74 -6.76 0.78
CA LYS A 45 4.86 -6.23 0.02
C LYS A 45 4.70 -4.76 -0.22
N LEU A 46 5.79 -4.05 -0.15
CA LEU A 46 5.90 -2.70 -0.65
C LEU A 46 6.51 -2.80 -2.03
N ILE A 47 5.83 -2.28 -3.03
CA ILE A 47 6.36 -2.24 -4.39
C ILE A 47 6.48 -0.79 -4.83
N ALA A 48 7.29 -0.55 -5.85
CA ALA A 48 7.43 0.77 -6.45
C ALA A 48 6.97 0.72 -7.89
N ALA A 49 6.28 1.78 -8.33
CA ALA A 49 5.80 1.90 -9.70
C ALA A 49 5.94 3.32 -10.20
N GLU A 50 6.04 3.47 -11.52
CA GLU A 50 6.20 4.77 -12.16
C GLU A 50 5.31 4.87 -13.40
N LYS A 51 4.80 6.08 -13.63
CA LYS A 51 4.01 6.40 -14.81
C LYS A 51 4.31 7.85 -15.18
N GLY A 52 5.07 8.06 -16.25
CA GLY A 52 5.55 9.39 -16.59
C GLY A 52 6.41 9.94 -15.45
N ASN A 53 6.06 11.12 -14.96
CA ASN A 53 6.77 11.75 -13.85
C ASN A 53 6.21 11.35 -12.47
N GLN A 54 5.17 10.52 -12.45
CA GLN A 54 4.56 10.08 -11.21
C GLN A 54 5.28 8.85 -10.68
N ARG A 55 5.62 8.89 -9.40
CA ARG A 55 6.30 7.80 -8.73
C ARG A 55 5.54 7.46 -7.46
N ILE A 56 5.24 6.19 -7.27
CA ILE A 56 4.48 5.73 -6.11
C ILE A 56 5.16 4.56 -5.43
N ALA A 57 4.83 4.37 -4.17
CA ALA A 57 5.11 3.17 -3.41
C ALA A 57 3.76 2.60 -2.97
N VAL A 58 3.61 1.30 -3.06
CA VAL A 58 2.33 0.63 -2.79
C VAL A 58 2.54 -0.49 -1.78
N GLU A 59 1.88 -0.35 -0.65
CA GLU A 59 1.84 -1.38 0.39
C GLU A 59 0.59 -2.24 0.15
N ILE A 60 0.77 -3.53 -0.05
CA ILE A 60 -0.31 -4.44 -0.41
C ILE A 60 -0.85 -5.11 0.85
N LYS A 61 -2.16 -4.99 1.10
CA LYS A 61 -2.82 -5.56 2.27
C LYS A 61 -4.14 -6.21 1.90
N THR A 62 -4.43 -7.38 2.50
CA THR A 62 -5.70 -8.06 2.28
C THR A 62 -6.77 -7.66 3.29
N PHE A 63 -6.36 -7.26 4.49
CA PHE A 63 -7.25 -7.04 5.63
C PHE A 63 -8.08 -8.27 5.97
N ALA A 64 -7.50 -9.45 5.77
CA ALA A 64 -8.12 -10.70 6.20
C ALA A 64 -7.97 -10.85 7.72
N GLY A 65 -8.94 -11.47 8.38
CA GLY A 65 -8.93 -11.66 9.83
C GLY A 65 -9.52 -10.48 10.58
N SER A 66 -8.99 -10.15 11.75
CA SER A 66 -9.51 -9.06 12.58
C SER A 66 -9.25 -7.71 11.91
N ILE A 67 -10.31 -7.04 11.51
CA ILE A 67 -10.20 -5.74 10.83
C ILE A 67 -9.53 -4.69 11.72
N SER A 68 -9.81 -4.70 13.02
CA SER A 68 -9.20 -3.75 13.96
C SER A 68 -7.69 -3.94 14.08
N ASN A 69 -7.25 -5.17 14.26
CA ASN A 69 -5.83 -5.47 14.36
C ASN A 69 -5.10 -5.16 13.06
N GLN A 70 -5.72 -5.49 11.94
CA GLN A 70 -5.17 -5.23 10.63
C GLN A 70 -5.05 -3.72 10.38
N PHE A 71 -6.06 -2.94 10.80
CA PHE A 71 -6.02 -1.50 10.64
C PHE A 71 -4.91 -0.87 11.47
N HIS A 72 -4.75 -1.29 12.73
CA HIS A 72 -3.69 -0.76 13.58
C HIS A 72 -2.31 -1.04 13.01
N SER A 73 -2.08 -2.25 12.52
CA SER A 73 -0.82 -2.59 11.85
C SER A 73 -0.60 -1.76 10.60
N ALA A 74 -1.63 -1.64 9.77
CA ALA A 74 -1.54 -0.90 8.51
C ALA A 74 -1.24 0.57 8.78
N LEU A 75 -1.91 1.18 9.75
CA LEU A 75 -1.68 2.58 10.08
C LEU A 75 -0.25 2.82 10.56
N GLY A 76 0.23 2.00 11.49
CA GLY A 76 1.60 2.14 11.99
C GLY A 76 2.63 1.98 10.89
N GLN A 77 2.49 0.96 10.06
CA GLN A 77 3.39 0.72 8.95
C GLN A 77 3.34 1.85 7.91
N TYR A 78 2.14 2.33 7.60
CA TYR A 78 1.97 3.43 6.67
C TYR A 78 2.71 4.68 7.13
N LEU A 79 2.57 5.04 8.40
CA LEU A 79 3.25 6.21 8.96
C LEU A 79 4.77 6.03 8.95
N ASP A 80 5.26 4.85 9.30
CA ASP A 80 6.68 4.55 9.29
C ASP A 80 7.27 4.57 7.88
N TYR A 81 6.58 3.94 6.93
CA TYR A 81 7.03 3.95 5.53
C TYR A 81 7.02 5.35 4.95
N LYS A 82 5.99 6.13 5.26
CA LYS A 82 5.90 7.51 4.79
C LYS A 82 7.08 8.33 5.29
N ALA A 83 7.43 8.18 6.57
CA ALA A 83 8.58 8.87 7.14
C ALA A 83 9.90 8.43 6.49
N ALA A 84 10.07 7.12 6.33
CA ALA A 84 11.28 6.57 5.71
C ALA A 84 11.43 7.02 4.25
N LEU A 85 10.34 7.01 3.50
CA LEU A 85 10.35 7.49 2.12
C LEU A 85 10.76 8.96 2.07
N SER A 86 10.21 9.80 2.95
CA SER A 86 10.51 11.23 3.00
C SER A 86 11.99 11.51 3.21
N ASN A 87 12.68 10.61 3.93
CA ASN A 87 14.10 10.76 4.23
C ASN A 87 15.01 10.11 3.18
N SER A 88 14.45 9.42 2.19
CA SER A 88 15.22 8.72 1.18
C SER A 88 15.61 9.67 0.05
N GLU A 89 16.88 9.66 -0.35
CA GLU A 89 17.33 10.45 -1.49
C GLU A 89 16.67 10.01 -2.79
N ASP A 90 16.49 8.71 -2.95
CA ASP A 90 15.99 8.14 -4.20
C ASP A 90 14.48 8.09 -4.29
N ASP A 91 13.79 8.05 -3.14
CA ASP A 91 12.37 7.73 -3.09
C ASP A 91 11.50 8.80 -2.41
N HIS A 92 12.08 9.95 -2.06
CA HIS A 92 11.36 10.98 -1.30
C HIS A 92 10.15 11.58 -2.05
N ASP A 93 10.11 11.45 -3.35
CA ASP A 93 9.01 11.97 -4.17
C ASP A 93 7.92 10.93 -4.44
N ARG A 94 8.06 9.72 -3.91
CA ARG A 94 7.02 8.70 -4.07
C ARG A 94 5.85 8.96 -3.15
N LYS A 95 4.65 8.92 -3.72
CA LYS A 95 3.42 8.92 -2.91
C LYS A 95 3.15 7.51 -2.45
N LEU A 96 2.82 7.35 -1.19
CA LEU A 96 2.54 6.04 -0.60
C LEU A 96 1.05 5.75 -0.61
N TYR A 97 0.70 4.56 -1.08
CA TYR A 97 -0.68 4.07 -1.10
C TYR A 97 -0.76 2.69 -0.46
N ILE A 98 -1.91 2.40 0.13
CA ILE A 98 -2.25 1.03 0.55
C ILE A 98 -3.17 0.45 -0.51
N ALA A 99 -2.77 -0.65 -1.13
CA ALA A 99 -3.61 -1.37 -2.08
C ALA A 99 -4.35 -2.48 -1.35
N LEU A 100 -5.66 -2.53 -1.51
CA LEU A 100 -6.51 -3.50 -0.83
C LEU A 100 -7.72 -3.85 -1.68
N PRO A 101 -8.36 -5.01 -1.39
CA PRO A 101 -9.61 -5.37 -2.08
C PRO A 101 -10.75 -4.39 -1.76
N GLU A 102 -11.63 -4.20 -2.71
CA GLU A 102 -12.79 -3.32 -2.56
C GLU A 102 -13.64 -3.68 -1.34
N GLU A 103 -13.86 -4.95 -1.11
CA GLU A 103 -14.63 -5.40 0.05
C GLU A 103 -14.00 -4.93 1.37
N ALA A 104 -12.66 -5.02 1.47
CA ALA A 104 -11.94 -4.57 2.65
C ALA A 104 -12.05 -3.06 2.82
N TYR A 105 -11.90 -2.30 1.74
CA TYR A 105 -12.04 -0.85 1.81
C TYR A 105 -13.44 -0.44 2.27
N ASN A 106 -14.47 -1.07 1.70
CA ASN A 106 -15.86 -0.76 2.08
C ASN A 106 -16.11 -1.06 3.55
N LYS A 107 -15.55 -2.15 4.06
CA LYS A 107 -15.66 -2.52 5.46
C LYS A 107 -15.00 -1.49 6.38
N LEU A 108 -13.78 -1.08 6.06
CA LEU A 108 -13.07 -0.04 6.82
C LEU A 108 -13.85 1.27 6.79
N ASN A 109 -14.33 1.67 5.63
CA ASN A 109 -15.02 2.94 5.45
C ASN A 109 -16.41 2.97 6.09
N SER A 110 -16.98 1.80 6.38
CA SER A 110 -18.27 1.70 7.06
C SER A 110 -18.18 1.92 8.57
N ILE A 111 -16.98 1.79 9.13
CA ILE A 111 -16.76 1.95 10.57
C ILE A 111 -16.31 3.38 10.82
N ARG A 112 -17.13 4.14 11.55
CA ARG A 112 -16.92 5.57 11.77
C ARG A 112 -15.52 5.87 12.33
N PHE A 113 -15.07 5.10 13.30
CA PHE A 113 -13.77 5.33 13.92
C PHE A 113 -12.64 5.22 12.88
N PHE A 114 -12.65 4.17 12.06
CA PHE A 114 -11.62 3.99 11.04
C PHE A 114 -11.71 5.05 9.95
N ARG A 115 -12.92 5.41 9.54
CA ARG A 115 -13.11 6.47 8.55
C ARG A 115 -12.51 7.79 9.03
N GLN A 116 -12.71 8.11 10.32
CA GLN A 116 -12.14 9.33 10.91
C GLN A 116 -10.61 9.26 10.97
N ARG A 117 -10.05 8.09 11.30
CA ARG A 117 -8.58 7.92 11.35
C ARG A 117 -7.97 8.01 9.96
N ILE A 118 -8.64 7.45 8.95
CA ILE A 118 -8.21 7.56 7.56
C ILE A 118 -8.11 9.03 7.15
N GLN A 119 -9.11 9.82 7.49
CA GLN A 119 -9.11 11.25 7.19
C GLN A 119 -8.05 12.00 7.99
N GLN A 120 -7.93 11.69 9.27
CA GLN A 120 -6.98 12.37 10.17
C GLN A 120 -5.53 12.22 9.70
N TYR A 121 -5.16 11.04 9.24
CA TYR A 121 -3.79 10.76 8.81
C TYR A 121 -3.62 10.80 7.29
N GLU A 122 -4.68 11.18 6.59
CA GLU A 122 -4.66 11.30 5.12
C GLU A 122 -4.16 10.03 4.45
N LEU A 123 -4.68 8.88 4.88
CA LEU A 123 -4.29 7.61 4.28
C LEU A 123 -4.78 7.55 2.84
N LYS A 124 -3.90 7.10 1.96
CA LYS A 124 -4.19 6.98 0.53
C LYS A 124 -4.36 5.51 0.17
N PHE A 125 -5.35 5.21 -0.65
CA PHE A 125 -5.66 3.83 -1.02
C PHE A 125 -5.77 3.65 -2.51
N ILE A 126 -5.40 2.44 -2.96
CA ILE A 126 -5.73 1.92 -4.28
C ILE A 126 -6.69 0.77 -4.06
N VAL A 127 -7.94 0.96 -4.44
CA VAL A 127 -8.98 -0.04 -4.23
C VAL A 127 -9.08 -0.90 -5.48
N VAL A 128 -8.89 -2.22 -5.33
CA VAL A 128 -8.86 -3.14 -6.46
C VAL A 128 -10.04 -4.11 -6.41
N ASP A 129 -10.54 -4.47 -7.60
CA ASP A 129 -11.50 -5.54 -7.76
C ASP A 129 -10.75 -6.82 -8.09
N LEU A 130 -10.91 -7.83 -7.23
CA LEU A 130 -10.14 -9.06 -7.34
C LEU A 130 -10.54 -9.91 -8.56
N GLU A 131 -11.81 -9.86 -8.97
CA GLU A 131 -12.26 -10.65 -10.11
C GLU A 131 -11.76 -10.08 -11.42
N SER A 132 -11.98 -8.79 -11.65
CA SER A 132 -11.56 -8.15 -12.91
C SER A 132 -10.09 -7.80 -12.94
N GLN A 133 -9.43 -7.83 -11.78
CA GLN A 133 -8.03 -7.44 -11.62
C GLN A 133 -7.78 -6.01 -12.09
N LYS A 134 -8.71 -5.12 -11.74
CA LYS A 134 -8.65 -3.70 -12.11
C LYS A 134 -8.75 -2.81 -10.89
N ILE A 135 -8.22 -1.62 -11.02
CA ILE A 135 -8.38 -0.59 -10.00
C ILE A 135 -9.80 -0.03 -10.10
N VAL A 136 -10.51 -0.07 -8.99
CA VAL A 136 -11.87 0.49 -8.89
C VAL A 136 -11.78 2.00 -8.67
N LYS A 137 -10.91 2.42 -7.76
CA LYS A 137 -10.74 3.83 -7.46
C LYS A 137 -9.44 4.09 -6.70
N TRP A 138 -8.98 5.31 -6.79
CA TRP A 138 -7.88 5.85 -6.00
C TRP A 138 -8.47 6.77 -4.93
N ILE A 139 -8.03 6.63 -3.70
CA ILE A 139 -8.42 7.50 -2.59
C ILE A 139 -7.21 8.35 -2.22
N GLU A 140 -7.35 9.63 -2.36
CA GLU A 140 -6.23 10.56 -2.08
C GLU A 140 -6.58 11.66 -1.08
#